data_1fbf604951144a60c815f01a8deaa00d
#
_entry.id   1fbf604951144a60c815f01a8deaa00d
#
_cell.length_a   1.000
_cell.length_b   1.000
_cell.length_c   1.000
_cell.angle_alpha   90.00
_cell.angle_beta   90.00
_cell.angle_gamma   90.00
#
_symmetry.space_group_name_H-M   'P 1'
#
loop_
_entity.id
_entity.type
_entity.pdbx_description
1 polymer ?
#
loop_
_entity_poly.entity_id
_entity_poly.type
_entity_poly.pdbx_seq_one_letter_code
_entity_poly.pdbx_strand_id
1 'polypeptide(L)'
;MDLGILFGIVGTWLLIVWTLLLGGKIGVYIDIPSVVLVFGASITVLFFCSPAGSIKKLPKIAKRVFFAKAPSIDQLIEDMVGYAEIARRDGILSLENSIKEVDDTFIVSGIQMAVDGTDPELIEQIMTNDLDNLVERHDSGKGLLEAIGKYAPAMGMIGTLIGLVAMLSDLSDPASIGAGLAVALLTTLYGSIVANALALPLADRLAKRSAEEVLYKTVIIKGVMAIQSGDNPRIVEQKLRTFLPPGQRAAGEEAA
;
A
#
# COMPACT_ATOMS: atom_id res chain seq x y z
N MET A 1 10.47 -0.69 -11.20
CA MET A 1 9.00 -0.60 -11.44
C MET A 1 8.50 -2.00 -11.76
N ASP A 2 7.41 -2.41 -11.14
CA ASP A 2 6.77 -3.69 -11.43
C ASP A 2 5.99 -3.54 -12.75
N LEU A 3 6.42 -4.26 -13.79
CA LEU A 3 5.82 -4.20 -15.13
C LEU A 3 4.33 -4.55 -15.12
N GLY A 4 3.91 -5.43 -14.21
CA GLY A 4 2.51 -5.81 -14.05
C GLY A 4 1.62 -4.64 -13.60
N ILE A 5 2.13 -3.76 -12.73
CA ILE A 5 1.39 -2.56 -12.30
C ILE A 5 1.22 -1.59 -13.45
N LEU A 6 2.30 -1.33 -14.19
CA LEU A 6 2.27 -0.42 -15.33
C LEU A 6 1.28 -0.91 -16.38
N PHE A 7 1.34 -2.21 -16.71
CA PHE A 7 0.43 -2.83 -17.66
C PHE A 7 -1.04 -2.75 -17.19
N GLY A 8 -1.29 -3.05 -15.91
CA GLY A 8 -2.64 -3.00 -15.34
C GLY A 8 -3.24 -1.60 -15.38
N ILE A 9 -2.49 -0.58 -14.94
CA ILE A 9 -3.00 0.80 -14.93
C ILE A 9 -3.17 1.33 -16.37
N VAL A 10 -2.12 1.25 -17.18
CA VAL A 10 -2.16 1.76 -18.55
C VAL A 10 -3.23 1.02 -19.36
N GLY A 11 -3.31 -0.31 -19.25
CA GLY A 11 -4.31 -1.11 -19.93
C GLY A 11 -5.74 -0.74 -19.55
N THR A 12 -6.02 -0.60 -18.23
CA THR A 12 -7.35 -0.21 -17.76
C THR A 12 -7.75 1.18 -18.27
N TRP A 13 -6.87 2.18 -18.16
CA TRP A 13 -7.18 3.52 -18.63
C TRP A 13 -7.28 3.60 -20.15
N LEU A 14 -6.45 2.86 -20.87
CA LEU A 14 -6.50 2.81 -22.33
C LEU A 14 -7.83 2.20 -22.80
N LEU A 15 -8.30 1.12 -22.17
CA LEU A 15 -9.60 0.51 -22.50
C LEU A 15 -10.78 1.44 -22.20
N ILE A 16 -10.76 2.13 -21.04
CA ILE A 16 -11.80 3.11 -20.69
C ILE A 16 -11.84 4.23 -21.74
N VAL A 17 -10.68 4.85 -22.03
CA VAL A 17 -10.58 5.94 -23.00
C VAL A 17 -10.98 5.46 -24.40
N TRP A 18 -10.53 4.28 -24.80
CA TRP A 18 -10.91 3.66 -26.08
C TRP A 18 -12.43 3.51 -26.20
N THR A 19 -13.09 2.99 -25.17
CA THR A 19 -14.55 2.83 -25.15
C THR A 19 -15.28 4.17 -25.25
N LEU A 20 -14.79 5.20 -24.54
CA LEU A 20 -15.36 6.56 -24.62
C LEU A 20 -15.20 7.15 -26.04
N LEU A 21 -14.07 6.91 -26.70
CA LEU A 21 -13.83 7.36 -28.08
C LEU A 21 -14.74 6.67 -29.10
N LEU A 22 -15.02 5.37 -28.92
CA LEU A 22 -15.97 4.64 -29.77
C LEU A 22 -17.41 5.15 -29.60
N GLY A 23 -17.77 5.67 -28.43
CA GLY A 23 -19.09 6.22 -28.12
C GLY A 23 -19.36 7.60 -28.75
N GLY A 24 -18.36 8.24 -29.37
CA GLY A 24 -18.52 9.53 -30.06
C GLY A 24 -17.54 10.62 -29.60
N LYS A 25 -18.02 11.88 -29.61
CA LYS A 25 -17.17 13.02 -29.18
C LYS A 25 -16.92 12.99 -27.69
N ILE A 26 -15.65 13.00 -27.23
CA ILE A 26 -15.26 13.03 -25.81
C ILE A 26 -15.97 14.15 -25.04
N GLY A 27 -16.24 15.28 -25.66
CA GLY A 27 -16.94 16.40 -25.03
C GLY A 27 -18.31 16.07 -24.44
N VAL A 28 -18.98 15.02 -24.95
CA VAL A 28 -20.28 14.56 -24.41
C VAL A 28 -20.11 13.93 -23.02
N TYR A 29 -18.93 13.43 -22.71
CA TYR A 29 -18.61 12.83 -21.40
C TYR A 29 -18.02 13.82 -20.40
N ILE A 30 -18.06 15.13 -20.68
CA ILE A 30 -17.56 16.17 -19.79
C ILE A 30 -18.72 17.07 -19.38
N ASP A 31 -19.11 16.98 -18.12
CA ASP A 31 -20.13 17.81 -17.49
C ASP A 31 -19.59 18.43 -16.20
N ILE A 32 -19.49 19.76 -16.19
CA ILE A 32 -18.87 20.51 -15.09
C ILE A 32 -19.61 20.29 -13.75
N PRO A 33 -20.96 20.42 -13.68
CA PRO A 33 -21.70 20.14 -12.45
C PRO A 33 -21.44 18.73 -11.91
N SER A 34 -21.40 17.72 -12.75
CA SER A 34 -21.12 16.32 -12.37
C SER A 34 -19.69 16.14 -11.83
N VAL A 35 -18.70 16.80 -12.45
CA VAL A 35 -17.31 16.81 -11.98
C VAL A 35 -17.22 17.44 -10.58
N VAL A 36 -17.80 18.63 -10.40
CA VAL A 36 -17.78 19.35 -9.13
C VAL A 36 -18.46 18.52 -8.03
N LEU A 37 -19.60 17.92 -8.32
CA LEU A 37 -20.31 17.11 -7.34
C LEU A 37 -19.49 15.86 -6.94
N VAL A 38 -19.04 15.07 -7.90
CA VAL A 38 -18.37 13.79 -7.58
C VAL A 38 -17.00 14.01 -6.96
N PHE A 39 -16.14 14.80 -7.60
CA PHE A 39 -14.79 15.05 -7.09
C PHE A 39 -14.77 15.97 -5.89
N GLY A 40 -15.53 17.09 -5.95
CA GLY A 40 -15.61 18.06 -4.87
C GLY A 40 -16.17 17.44 -3.59
N ALA A 41 -17.35 16.79 -3.67
CA ALA A 41 -17.96 16.16 -2.51
C ALA A 41 -17.12 14.98 -1.98
N SER A 42 -16.51 14.17 -2.84
CA SER A 42 -15.62 13.08 -2.38
C SER A 42 -14.42 13.61 -1.60
N ILE A 43 -13.80 14.70 -2.06
CA ILE A 43 -12.68 15.34 -1.34
C ILE A 43 -13.15 15.95 -0.02
N THR A 44 -14.29 16.67 -0.01
CA THR A 44 -14.79 17.31 1.21
C THR A 44 -15.19 16.28 2.26
N VAL A 45 -15.77 15.15 1.88
CA VAL A 45 -16.10 14.05 2.80
C VAL A 45 -14.85 13.48 3.46
N LEU A 46 -13.69 13.45 2.77
CA LEU A 46 -12.46 13.01 3.41
C LEU A 46 -12.07 13.86 4.63
N PHE A 47 -12.38 15.17 4.61
CA PHE A 47 -12.12 16.05 5.77
C PHE A 47 -13.05 15.75 6.96
N PHE A 48 -14.20 15.09 6.73
CA PHE A 48 -15.02 14.56 7.81
C PHE A 48 -14.46 13.27 8.41
N CYS A 49 -13.87 12.42 7.56
CA CYS A 49 -13.45 11.07 7.95
C CYS A 49 -12.01 11.01 8.44
N SER A 50 -11.19 12.04 8.16
CA SER A 50 -9.75 11.97 8.38
C SER A 50 -9.14 13.31 8.76
N PRO A 51 -8.11 13.31 9.62
CA PRO A 51 -7.38 14.53 9.95
C PRO A 51 -6.77 15.18 8.70
N ALA A 52 -6.86 16.51 8.60
CA ALA A 52 -6.34 17.26 7.44
C ALA A 52 -4.85 17.00 7.15
N GLY A 53 -4.05 16.71 8.20
CA GLY A 53 -2.64 16.34 8.06
C GLY A 53 -2.42 15.03 7.30
N SER A 54 -3.33 14.07 7.40
CA SER A 54 -3.27 12.79 6.68
C SER A 54 -3.61 12.98 5.20
N ILE A 55 -4.59 13.82 4.89
CA ILE A 55 -5.02 14.12 3.51
C ILE A 55 -3.88 14.75 2.69
N LYS A 56 -3.11 15.66 3.28
CA LYS A 56 -1.92 16.25 2.63
C LYS A 56 -0.85 15.25 2.23
N LYS A 57 -0.83 14.07 2.85
CA LYS A 57 0.12 12.99 2.54
C LYS A 57 -0.31 12.12 1.37
N LEU A 58 -1.56 12.24 0.91
CA LEU A 58 -2.16 11.38 -0.13
C LEU A 58 -1.32 11.32 -1.43
N PRO A 59 -0.79 12.42 -1.99
CA PRO A 59 0.07 12.34 -3.17
C PRO A 59 1.37 11.59 -2.92
N LYS A 60 1.95 11.72 -1.72
CA LYS A 60 3.17 10.99 -1.32
C LYS A 60 2.90 9.50 -1.16
N ILE A 61 1.73 9.14 -0.62
CA ILE A 61 1.27 7.76 -0.46
C ILE A 61 1.07 7.13 -1.84
N ALA A 62 0.34 7.79 -2.75
CA ALA A 62 0.14 7.32 -4.11
C ALA A 62 1.48 7.10 -4.85
N LYS A 63 2.44 8.03 -4.71
CA LYS A 63 3.77 7.88 -5.32
C LYS A 63 4.52 6.64 -4.82
N ARG A 64 4.40 6.27 -3.54
CA ARG A 64 5.05 5.05 -2.98
C ARG A 64 4.56 3.77 -3.65
N VAL A 65 3.30 3.70 -4.07
CA VAL A 65 2.74 2.55 -4.79
C VAL A 65 3.57 2.20 -6.03
N PHE A 66 4.06 3.23 -6.75
CA PHE A 66 4.77 3.05 -8.02
C PHE A 66 6.27 2.79 -7.87
N PHE A 67 6.90 3.40 -6.86
CA PHE A 67 8.37 3.48 -6.81
C PHE A 67 9.01 2.65 -5.69
N ALA A 68 8.26 2.09 -4.75
CA ALA A 68 8.83 1.23 -3.72
C ALA A 68 9.31 -0.10 -4.34
N LYS A 69 10.58 -0.48 -4.11
CA LYS A 69 11.08 -1.82 -4.39
C LYS A 69 10.68 -2.76 -3.25
N ALA A 70 10.27 -3.99 -3.57
CA ALA A 70 10.15 -5.03 -2.56
C ALA A 70 11.56 -5.46 -2.13
N PRO A 71 11.88 -5.48 -0.84
CA PRO A 71 13.15 -6.02 -0.36
C PRO A 71 13.19 -7.55 -0.59
N SER A 72 14.38 -8.09 -0.85
CA SER A 72 14.57 -9.52 -0.98
C SER A 72 14.64 -10.17 0.39
N ILE A 73 13.73 -11.12 0.66
CA ILE A 73 13.76 -11.88 1.92
C ILE A 73 14.90 -12.89 1.93
N ASP A 74 15.23 -13.47 0.76
CA ASP A 74 16.35 -14.44 0.64
C ASP A 74 17.67 -13.75 1.03
N GLN A 75 17.97 -12.57 0.47
CA GLN A 75 19.16 -11.80 0.81
C GLN A 75 19.18 -11.43 2.30
N LEU A 76 18.02 -11.04 2.88
CA LEU A 76 17.91 -10.75 4.30
C LEU A 76 18.26 -11.96 5.16
N ILE A 77 17.81 -13.17 4.77
CA ILE A 77 18.10 -14.39 5.51
C ILE A 77 19.62 -14.67 5.48
N GLU A 78 20.25 -14.53 4.31
CA GLU A 78 21.71 -14.67 4.17
C GLU A 78 22.45 -13.68 5.07
N ASP A 79 22.05 -12.41 5.06
CA ASP A 79 22.65 -11.38 5.90
C ASP A 79 22.50 -11.71 7.40
N MET A 80 21.30 -12.16 7.84
CA MET A 80 21.05 -12.53 9.23
C MET A 80 21.86 -13.76 9.65
N VAL A 81 22.02 -14.76 8.77
CA VAL A 81 22.86 -15.92 9.01
C VAL A 81 24.33 -15.51 9.14
N GLY A 82 24.80 -14.61 8.28
CA GLY A 82 26.14 -14.03 8.36
C GLY A 82 26.39 -13.33 9.69
N TYR A 83 25.41 -12.51 10.18
CA TYR A 83 25.52 -11.90 11.51
C TYR A 83 25.53 -12.93 12.63
N ALA A 84 24.76 -14.01 12.53
CA ALA A 84 24.78 -15.11 13.51
C ALA A 84 26.15 -15.83 13.53
N GLU A 85 26.78 -16.02 12.38
CA GLU A 85 28.13 -16.59 12.29
C GLU A 85 29.18 -15.71 12.96
N ILE A 86 29.16 -14.40 12.70
CA ILE A 86 30.06 -13.42 13.29
C ILE A 86 29.86 -13.39 14.81
N ALA A 87 28.61 -13.28 15.27
CA ALA A 87 28.28 -13.24 16.69
C ALA A 87 28.74 -14.48 17.45
N ARG A 88 28.64 -15.67 16.80
CA ARG A 88 29.05 -16.95 17.40
C ARG A 88 30.57 -17.12 17.43
N ARG A 89 31.29 -16.67 16.40
CA ARG A 89 32.75 -16.82 16.29
C ARG A 89 33.48 -15.77 17.13
N ASP A 90 33.12 -14.52 16.99
CA ASP A 90 33.86 -13.37 17.49
C ASP A 90 33.16 -12.66 18.68
N GLY A 91 31.97 -13.18 19.05
CA GLY A 91 31.11 -12.60 20.09
C GLY A 91 30.17 -11.52 19.55
N ILE A 92 29.07 -11.27 20.29
CA ILE A 92 27.99 -10.35 19.87
C ILE A 92 28.48 -8.90 19.70
N LEU A 93 29.50 -8.48 20.46
CA LEU A 93 30.10 -7.14 20.38
C LEU A 93 30.78 -6.87 19.04
N SER A 94 31.22 -7.91 18.32
CA SER A 94 31.84 -7.76 17.00
C SER A 94 30.88 -7.27 15.94
N LEU A 95 29.57 -7.45 16.14
CA LEU A 95 28.52 -7.00 15.22
C LEU A 95 28.45 -5.48 15.11
N GLU A 96 28.92 -4.73 16.11
CA GLU A 96 28.96 -3.24 16.06
C GLU A 96 29.68 -2.72 14.80
N ASN A 97 30.73 -3.41 14.38
CA ASN A 97 31.44 -3.02 13.15
C ASN A 97 30.71 -3.45 11.89
N SER A 98 30.05 -4.60 11.90
CA SER A 98 29.34 -5.14 10.75
C SER A 98 28.09 -4.34 10.39
N ILE A 99 27.41 -3.72 11.38
CA ILE A 99 26.20 -2.93 11.14
C ILE A 99 26.47 -1.50 10.65
N LYS A 100 27.73 -1.01 10.67
CA LYS A 100 28.07 0.34 10.21
C LYS A 100 27.82 0.57 8.71
N GLU A 101 27.87 -0.51 7.92
CA GLU A 101 27.67 -0.48 6.47
C GLU A 101 26.22 -0.83 6.06
N VAL A 102 25.34 -1.08 7.05
CA VAL A 102 23.95 -1.49 6.80
C VAL A 102 23.06 -0.27 6.68
N ASP A 103 22.39 -0.12 5.53
CA ASP A 103 21.45 1.00 5.28
C ASP A 103 20.12 0.87 6.05
N ASP A 104 19.71 -0.36 6.42
CA ASP A 104 18.44 -0.58 7.10
C ASP A 104 18.54 -0.25 8.59
N THR A 105 17.96 0.89 8.96
CA THR A 105 17.94 1.38 10.34
C THR A 105 17.24 0.46 11.32
N PHE A 106 16.31 -0.39 10.85
CA PHE A 106 15.61 -1.34 11.70
C PHE A 106 16.51 -2.52 12.11
N ILE A 107 17.32 -3.03 11.16
CA ILE A 107 18.36 -4.03 11.43
C ILE A 107 19.39 -3.46 12.39
N VAL A 108 19.90 -2.26 12.09
CA VAL A 108 20.90 -1.59 12.91
C VAL A 108 20.40 -1.40 14.34
N SER A 109 19.17 -0.90 14.52
CA SER A 109 18.59 -0.69 15.85
C SER A 109 18.43 -2.00 16.64
N GLY A 110 17.96 -3.07 15.97
CA GLY A 110 17.79 -4.38 16.61
C GLY A 110 19.09 -5.00 17.06
N ILE A 111 20.11 -5.02 16.18
CA ILE A 111 21.43 -5.56 16.50
C ILE A 111 22.14 -4.70 17.55
N GLN A 112 22.02 -3.37 17.49
CA GLN A 112 22.62 -2.48 18.48
C GLN A 112 22.08 -2.75 19.87
N MET A 113 20.76 -2.91 20.05
CA MET A 113 20.17 -3.28 21.33
C MET A 113 20.72 -4.62 21.86
N ALA A 114 20.96 -5.58 20.97
CA ALA A 114 21.55 -6.86 21.33
C ALA A 114 23.02 -6.73 21.74
N VAL A 115 23.81 -5.89 21.05
CA VAL A 115 25.21 -5.56 21.39
C VAL A 115 25.30 -4.84 22.74
N ASP A 116 24.35 -3.92 23.02
CA ASP A 116 24.29 -3.16 24.28
C ASP A 116 23.84 -4.04 25.48
N GLY A 117 23.52 -5.32 25.25
CA GLY A 117 23.11 -6.26 26.29
C GLY A 117 21.70 -6.03 26.82
N THR A 118 20.82 -5.40 26.02
CA THR A 118 19.41 -5.22 26.37
C THR A 118 18.73 -6.58 26.53
N ASP A 119 17.79 -6.66 27.48
CA ASP A 119 17.01 -7.87 27.73
C ASP A 119 16.27 -8.34 26.46
N PRO A 120 16.31 -9.64 26.11
CA PRO A 120 15.67 -10.17 24.90
C PRO A 120 14.18 -9.83 24.78
N GLU A 121 13.43 -9.96 25.86
CA GLU A 121 11.99 -9.65 25.85
C GLU A 121 11.74 -8.17 25.56
N LEU A 122 12.60 -7.30 26.08
CA LEU A 122 12.50 -5.86 25.82
C LEU A 122 12.86 -5.51 24.37
N ILE A 123 13.87 -6.16 23.77
CA ILE A 123 14.20 -5.97 22.35
C ILE A 123 13.01 -6.38 21.47
N GLU A 124 12.46 -7.58 21.69
CA GLU A 124 11.31 -8.06 20.93
C GLU A 124 10.12 -7.10 21.08
N GLN A 125 9.85 -6.60 22.28
CA GLN A 125 8.77 -5.65 22.53
C GLN A 125 8.99 -4.32 21.81
N ILE A 126 10.19 -3.73 21.88
CA ILE A 126 10.50 -2.46 21.22
C ILE A 126 10.37 -2.60 19.70
N MET A 127 10.94 -3.65 19.11
CA MET A 127 10.89 -3.88 17.67
C MET A 127 9.47 -4.18 17.19
N THR A 128 8.68 -4.95 17.95
CA THR A 128 7.27 -5.23 17.63
C THR A 128 6.44 -3.95 17.70
N ASN A 129 6.63 -3.12 18.72
CA ASN A 129 5.94 -1.84 18.83
C ASN A 129 6.25 -0.91 17.64
N ASP A 130 7.50 -0.87 17.15
CA ASP A 130 7.84 -0.08 15.96
C ASP A 130 7.18 -0.65 14.69
N LEU A 131 7.09 -1.99 14.58
CA LEU A 131 6.37 -2.65 13.50
C LEU A 131 4.88 -2.33 13.54
N ASP A 132 4.23 -2.39 14.69
CA ASP A 132 2.80 -2.08 14.87
C ASP A 132 2.51 -0.63 14.51
N ASN A 133 3.35 0.31 14.95
CA ASN A 133 3.26 1.72 14.57
C ASN A 133 3.43 1.93 13.04
N LEU A 134 4.28 1.12 12.38
CA LEU A 134 4.43 1.16 10.93
C LEU A 134 3.14 0.70 10.25
N VAL A 135 2.55 -0.41 10.70
CA VAL A 135 1.27 -0.94 10.20
C VAL A 135 0.17 0.09 10.33
N GLU A 136 0.02 0.72 11.51
CA GLU A 136 -0.99 1.76 11.74
C GLU A 136 -0.83 2.95 10.79
N ARG A 137 0.42 3.39 10.53
CA ARG A 137 0.69 4.45 9.54
C ARG A 137 0.32 4.03 8.12
N HIS A 138 0.54 2.76 7.75
CA HIS A 138 0.18 2.23 6.44
C HIS A 138 -1.34 2.10 6.28
N ASP A 139 -2.03 1.60 7.30
CA ASP A 139 -3.48 1.45 7.31
C ASP A 139 -4.18 2.81 7.28
N SER A 140 -3.67 3.81 8.00
CA SER A 140 -4.16 5.18 7.89
C SER A 140 -4.04 5.73 6.47
N GLY A 141 -2.93 5.45 5.78
CA GLY A 141 -2.72 5.87 4.39
C GLY A 141 -3.63 5.14 3.40
N LYS A 142 -3.79 3.83 3.55
CA LYS A 142 -4.67 2.97 2.76
C LYS A 142 -6.12 3.38 2.96
N GLY A 143 -6.54 3.63 4.20
CA GLY A 143 -7.89 4.02 4.57
C GLY A 143 -8.38 5.29 3.88
N LEU A 144 -7.48 6.23 3.55
CA LEU A 144 -7.84 7.41 2.75
C LEU A 144 -8.28 7.04 1.32
N LEU A 145 -7.59 6.10 0.68
CA LEU A 145 -7.94 5.64 -0.66
C LEU A 145 -9.22 4.79 -0.64
N GLU A 146 -9.39 3.96 0.38
CA GLU A 146 -10.62 3.19 0.60
C GLU A 146 -11.83 4.11 0.83
N ALA A 147 -11.64 5.20 1.57
CA ALA A 147 -12.68 6.20 1.76
C ALA A 147 -13.10 6.86 0.43
N ILE A 148 -12.13 7.24 -0.43
CA ILE A 148 -12.43 7.73 -1.79
C ILE A 148 -13.21 6.66 -2.55
N GLY A 149 -12.75 5.41 -2.54
CA GLY A 149 -13.41 4.28 -3.21
C GLY A 149 -14.84 4.05 -2.74
N LYS A 150 -15.12 4.27 -1.46
CA LYS A 150 -16.45 4.15 -0.85
C LYS A 150 -17.36 5.33 -1.18
N TYR A 151 -16.84 6.57 -1.07
CA TYR A 151 -17.68 7.77 -1.15
C TYR A 151 -17.87 8.29 -2.58
N ALA A 152 -16.92 8.10 -3.49
CA ALA A 152 -17.06 8.59 -4.86
C ALA A 152 -18.28 7.99 -5.60
N PRO A 153 -18.55 6.67 -5.56
CA PRO A 153 -19.78 6.11 -6.13
C PRO A 153 -21.05 6.58 -5.41
N ALA A 154 -21.00 6.78 -4.10
CA ALA A 154 -22.12 7.30 -3.32
C ALA A 154 -22.48 8.74 -3.76
N MET A 155 -21.47 9.60 -4.00
CA MET A 155 -21.70 10.93 -4.57
C MET A 155 -22.23 10.85 -6.00
N GLY A 156 -21.77 9.85 -6.78
CA GLY A 156 -22.34 9.55 -8.10
C GLY A 156 -23.84 9.22 -8.02
N MET A 157 -24.23 8.38 -7.07
CA MET A 157 -25.66 8.05 -6.84
C MET A 157 -26.48 9.27 -6.43
N ILE A 158 -25.94 10.13 -5.55
CA ILE A 158 -26.61 11.39 -5.20
C ILE A 158 -26.81 12.26 -6.44
N GLY A 159 -25.78 12.35 -7.30
CA GLY A 159 -25.86 13.10 -8.55
C GLY A 159 -26.90 12.52 -9.52
N THR A 160 -27.05 11.19 -9.57
CA THR A 160 -28.11 10.54 -10.34
C THR A 160 -29.49 11.02 -9.89
N LEU A 161 -29.74 11.02 -8.58
CA LEU A 161 -31.02 11.50 -8.04
C LEU A 161 -31.25 12.98 -8.34
N ILE A 162 -30.23 13.82 -8.17
CA ILE A 162 -30.31 15.25 -8.51
C ILE A 162 -30.67 15.45 -9.97
N GLY A 163 -29.98 14.76 -10.89
CA GLY A 163 -30.23 14.82 -12.34
C GLY A 163 -31.65 14.38 -12.72
N LEU A 164 -32.14 13.28 -12.11
CA LEU A 164 -33.49 12.77 -12.33
C LEU A 164 -34.56 13.73 -11.79
N VAL A 165 -34.36 14.33 -10.62
CA VAL A 165 -35.28 15.34 -10.07
C VAL A 165 -35.33 16.57 -10.97
N ALA A 166 -34.17 17.06 -11.43
CA ALA A 166 -34.10 18.17 -12.37
C ALA A 166 -34.84 17.85 -13.68
N MET A 167 -34.66 16.65 -14.24
CA MET A 167 -35.37 16.17 -15.43
C MET A 167 -36.90 16.14 -15.21
N LEU A 168 -37.36 15.64 -14.08
CA LEU A 168 -38.79 15.52 -13.76
C LEU A 168 -39.45 16.87 -13.47
N SER A 169 -38.69 17.90 -13.09
CA SER A 169 -39.23 19.23 -12.80
C SER A 169 -39.68 20.00 -14.04
N ASP A 170 -39.17 19.63 -15.23
CA ASP A 170 -39.57 20.26 -16.48
C ASP A 170 -39.61 19.23 -17.65
N LEU A 171 -40.62 18.38 -17.59
CA LEU A 171 -40.88 17.35 -18.62
C LEU A 171 -41.41 17.92 -19.95
N SER A 172 -41.78 19.19 -19.99
CA SER A 172 -42.32 19.86 -21.17
C SER A 172 -41.20 20.31 -22.12
N ASP A 173 -39.98 20.48 -21.64
CA ASP A 173 -38.82 20.87 -22.43
C ASP A 173 -37.88 19.68 -22.73
N PRO A 174 -37.79 19.22 -23.97
CA PRO A 174 -36.88 18.14 -24.35
C PRO A 174 -35.40 18.39 -24.04
N ALA A 175 -34.99 19.67 -24.00
CA ALA A 175 -33.62 20.04 -23.69
C ALA A 175 -33.30 19.83 -22.19
N SER A 176 -34.23 20.13 -21.31
CA SER A 176 -34.09 19.89 -19.85
C SER A 176 -34.07 18.39 -19.52
N ILE A 177 -34.86 17.57 -20.23
CA ILE A 177 -34.83 16.11 -20.11
C ILE A 177 -33.45 15.56 -20.44
N GLY A 178 -32.86 15.99 -21.59
CA GLY A 178 -31.53 15.56 -22.02
C GLY A 178 -30.44 15.96 -21.04
N ALA A 179 -30.47 17.21 -20.55
CA ALA A 179 -29.49 17.71 -19.59
C ALA A 179 -29.55 17.00 -18.23
N GLY A 180 -30.76 16.78 -17.68
CA GLY A 180 -30.94 16.09 -16.41
C GLY A 180 -30.48 14.61 -16.49
N LEU A 181 -30.80 13.92 -17.59
CA LEU A 181 -30.34 12.56 -17.82
C LEU A 181 -28.82 12.46 -17.96
N ALA A 182 -28.19 13.42 -18.66
CA ALA A 182 -26.74 13.47 -18.80
C ALA A 182 -26.06 13.61 -17.43
N VAL A 183 -26.50 14.53 -16.57
CA VAL A 183 -25.99 14.68 -15.20
C VAL A 183 -26.12 13.37 -14.41
N ALA A 184 -27.28 12.73 -14.48
CA ALA A 184 -27.55 11.47 -13.77
C ALA A 184 -26.59 10.34 -14.19
N LEU A 185 -26.34 10.19 -15.48
CA LEU A 185 -25.45 9.13 -16.00
C LEU A 185 -23.96 9.45 -15.78
N LEU A 186 -23.55 10.69 -16.01
CA LEU A 186 -22.14 11.11 -15.92
C LEU A 186 -21.63 11.12 -14.47
N THR A 187 -22.46 11.52 -13.50
CA THR A 187 -22.06 11.45 -12.08
C THR A 187 -21.80 10.02 -11.65
N THR A 188 -22.64 9.07 -12.05
CA THR A 188 -22.42 7.65 -11.76
C THR A 188 -21.18 7.11 -12.46
N LEU A 189 -20.96 7.48 -13.71
CA LEU A 189 -19.76 7.09 -14.47
C LEU A 189 -18.49 7.59 -13.77
N TYR A 190 -18.44 8.88 -13.39
CA TYR A 190 -17.27 9.45 -12.72
C TYR A 190 -17.02 8.81 -11.37
N GLY A 191 -18.07 8.62 -10.55
CA GLY A 191 -17.96 7.96 -9.26
C GLY A 191 -17.39 6.56 -9.37
N SER A 192 -17.87 5.79 -10.36
CA SER A 192 -17.41 4.42 -10.62
C SER A 192 -15.98 4.37 -11.13
N ILE A 193 -15.58 5.27 -12.02
CA ILE A 193 -14.20 5.34 -12.54
C ILE A 193 -13.23 5.70 -11.39
N VAL A 194 -13.54 6.73 -10.62
CA VAL A 194 -12.68 7.17 -9.50
C VAL A 194 -12.49 6.05 -8.47
N ALA A 195 -13.55 5.34 -8.14
CA ALA A 195 -13.48 4.25 -7.19
C ALA A 195 -12.73 3.03 -7.72
N ASN A 196 -13.19 2.47 -8.84
CA ASN A 196 -12.81 1.14 -9.28
C ASN A 196 -11.58 1.13 -10.21
N ALA A 197 -11.33 2.22 -10.94
CA ALA A 197 -10.16 2.32 -11.82
C ALA A 197 -8.99 3.07 -11.18
N LEU A 198 -9.18 3.73 -10.03
CA LEU A 198 -8.13 4.51 -9.40
C LEU A 198 -7.96 4.18 -7.91
N ALA A 199 -8.94 4.52 -7.05
CA ALA A 199 -8.76 4.53 -5.60
C ALA A 199 -8.59 3.13 -5.01
N LEU A 200 -9.49 2.21 -5.30
CA LEU A 200 -9.46 0.84 -4.75
C LEU A 200 -8.25 0.04 -5.24
N PRO A 201 -7.87 0.01 -6.54
CA PRO A 201 -6.66 -0.67 -6.97
C PRO A 201 -5.38 -0.13 -6.33
N LEU A 202 -5.31 1.18 -6.07
CA LEU A 202 -4.19 1.79 -5.35
C LEU A 202 -4.18 1.38 -3.88
N ALA A 203 -5.34 1.31 -3.22
CA ALA A 203 -5.47 0.85 -1.84
C ALA A 203 -5.03 -0.62 -1.70
N ASP A 204 -5.50 -1.49 -2.59
CA ASP A 204 -5.13 -2.91 -2.62
C ASP A 204 -3.62 -3.11 -2.82
N ARG A 205 -3.01 -2.28 -3.68
CA ARG A 205 -1.57 -2.34 -3.90
C ARG A 205 -0.78 -1.87 -2.68
N LEU A 206 -1.24 -0.82 -1.99
CA LEU A 206 -0.63 -0.40 -0.72
C LEU A 206 -0.73 -1.50 0.34
N ALA A 207 -1.87 -2.19 0.43
CA ALA A 207 -2.05 -3.31 1.35
C ALA A 207 -1.04 -4.44 1.08
N LYS A 208 -0.84 -4.82 -0.18
CA LYS A 208 0.16 -5.83 -0.56
C LYS A 208 1.58 -5.39 -0.20
N ARG A 209 1.94 -4.13 -0.50
CA ARG A 209 3.25 -3.58 -0.14
C ARG A 209 3.47 -3.51 1.36
N SER A 210 2.44 -3.13 2.12
CA SER A 210 2.49 -3.15 3.58
C SER A 210 2.74 -4.56 4.11
N ALA A 211 2.04 -5.57 3.58
CA ALA A 211 2.23 -6.96 3.97
C ALA A 211 3.66 -7.48 3.67
N GLU A 212 4.23 -7.11 2.51
CA GLU A 212 5.62 -7.44 2.14
C GLU A 212 6.61 -6.81 3.14
N GLU A 213 6.42 -5.53 3.50
CA GLU A 213 7.30 -4.83 4.45
C GLU A 213 7.15 -5.36 5.88
N VAL A 214 5.93 -5.72 6.29
CA VAL A 214 5.66 -6.36 7.60
C VAL A 214 6.36 -7.71 7.67
N LEU A 215 6.27 -8.54 6.63
CA LEU A 215 6.94 -9.83 6.59
C LEU A 215 8.46 -9.65 6.70
N TYR A 216 9.04 -8.73 5.93
CA TYR A 216 10.47 -8.42 5.97
C TYR A 216 10.93 -8.02 7.37
N LYS A 217 10.23 -7.10 8.02
CA LYS A 217 10.56 -6.67 9.40
C LYS A 217 10.34 -7.76 10.44
N THR A 218 9.34 -8.63 10.26
CA THR A 218 9.14 -9.79 11.12
C THR A 218 10.31 -10.77 11.05
N VAL A 219 10.86 -10.99 9.85
CA VAL A 219 12.07 -11.81 9.66
C VAL A 219 13.26 -11.19 10.39
N ILE A 220 13.42 -9.85 10.33
CA ILE A 220 14.48 -9.15 11.07
C ILE A 220 14.32 -9.37 12.57
N ILE A 221 13.13 -9.18 13.13
CA ILE A 221 12.88 -9.39 14.57
C ILE A 221 13.30 -10.80 14.98
N LYS A 222 12.84 -11.82 14.25
CA LYS A 222 13.17 -13.20 14.56
C LYS A 222 14.65 -13.52 14.36
N GLY A 223 15.31 -12.89 13.38
CA GLY A 223 16.75 -12.99 13.16
C GLY A 223 17.55 -12.41 14.33
N VAL A 224 17.22 -11.19 14.76
CA VAL A 224 17.87 -10.51 15.89
C VAL A 224 17.71 -11.32 17.17
N MET A 225 16.50 -11.85 17.45
CA MET A 225 16.23 -12.68 18.61
C MET A 225 17.04 -13.98 18.59
N ALA A 226 17.17 -14.62 17.42
CA ALA A 226 17.97 -15.83 17.27
C ALA A 226 19.49 -15.56 17.46
N ILE A 227 19.98 -14.44 16.95
CA ILE A 227 21.37 -14.00 17.14
C ILE A 227 21.65 -13.75 18.61
N GLN A 228 20.78 -13.02 19.31
CA GLN A 228 20.94 -12.72 20.72
C GLN A 228 20.89 -13.98 21.60
N SER A 229 20.03 -14.96 21.25
CA SER A 229 19.96 -16.25 21.93
C SER A 229 21.20 -17.12 21.72
N GLY A 230 22.12 -16.75 20.83
CA GLY A 230 23.30 -17.52 20.49
C GLY A 230 23.01 -18.78 19.67
N ASP A 231 21.91 -18.79 18.94
CA ASP A 231 21.50 -19.94 18.11
C ASP A 231 22.58 -20.31 17.08
N ASN A 232 22.66 -21.59 16.73
CA ASN A 232 23.52 -22.04 15.64
C ASN A 232 23.07 -21.39 14.31
N PRO A 233 23.97 -20.84 13.48
CA PRO A 233 23.64 -20.23 12.18
C PRO A 233 22.75 -21.11 11.31
N ARG A 234 22.95 -22.43 11.28
CA ARG A 234 22.05 -23.36 10.59
C ARG A 234 20.62 -23.38 11.15
N ILE A 235 20.48 -23.22 12.47
CA ILE A 235 19.16 -23.14 13.12
C ILE A 235 18.52 -21.79 12.83
N VAL A 236 19.30 -20.70 12.79
CA VAL A 236 18.83 -19.37 12.40
C VAL A 236 18.29 -19.42 10.97
N GLU A 237 19.06 -19.99 10.03
CA GLU A 237 18.64 -20.16 8.65
C GLU A 237 17.34 -20.97 8.55
N GLN A 238 17.28 -22.13 9.20
CA GLN A 238 16.10 -22.98 9.19
C GLN A 238 14.87 -22.26 9.75
N LYS A 239 15.00 -21.51 10.86
CA LYS A 239 13.93 -20.71 11.42
C LYS A 239 13.46 -19.62 10.46
N LEU A 240 14.38 -18.88 9.84
CA LEU A 240 14.03 -17.78 8.95
C LEU A 240 13.49 -18.25 7.60
N ARG A 241 13.97 -19.38 7.06
CA ARG A 241 13.40 -19.96 5.82
C ARG A 241 11.95 -20.41 5.96
N THR A 242 11.42 -20.60 7.17
CA THR A 242 9.99 -20.88 7.37
C THR A 242 9.08 -19.76 6.87
N PHE A 243 9.57 -18.52 6.78
CA PHE A 243 8.84 -17.37 6.25
C PHE A 243 8.77 -17.36 4.72
N LEU A 244 9.59 -18.17 4.03
CA LEU A 244 9.55 -18.29 2.57
C LEU A 244 8.44 -19.25 2.13
N PRO A 245 7.88 -19.04 0.92
CA PRO A 245 6.98 -20.00 0.30
C PRO A 245 7.64 -21.39 0.11
N PRO A 246 6.87 -22.49 0.16
CA PRO A 246 7.43 -23.85 0.09
C PRO A 246 8.36 -24.10 -1.11
N GLY A 247 8.05 -23.51 -2.29
CA GLY A 247 8.89 -23.67 -3.49
C GLY A 247 10.27 -22.99 -3.41
N GLN A 248 10.42 -21.96 -2.57
CA GLN A 248 11.72 -21.28 -2.37
C GLN A 248 12.54 -21.90 -1.23
N ARG A 249 11.91 -22.64 -0.32
CA ARG A 249 12.61 -23.36 0.76
C ARG A 249 13.48 -24.48 0.22
N ALA A 250 12.97 -25.26 -0.75
CA ALA A 250 13.66 -26.41 -1.34
C ALA A 250 14.89 -26.02 -2.16
N ALA A 251 14.87 -24.87 -2.84
CA ALA A 251 16.00 -24.40 -3.63
C ALA A 251 17.26 -24.09 -2.80
N GLY A 252 17.10 -23.80 -1.50
CA GLY A 252 18.23 -23.56 -0.60
C GLY A 252 18.78 -24.82 0.08
N GLU A 253 18.01 -25.91 0.14
CA GLU A 253 18.48 -27.20 0.67
C GLU A 253 19.35 -27.97 -0.34
N GLU A 254 19.18 -27.74 -1.64
CA GLU A 254 20.01 -28.35 -2.70
C GLU A 254 21.36 -27.61 -2.90
N ALA A 255 21.50 -26.39 -2.37
CA ALA A 255 22.71 -25.56 -2.52
C ALA A 255 23.65 -25.62 -1.29
N ALA A 256 23.28 -26.30 -0.20
CA ALA A 256 24.04 -26.47 1.05
C ALA A 256 24.53 -27.90 1.23
#